data_d1b658069d1b1beabc5c07de530b36c7
#
_entry.id   d1b658069d1b1beabc5c07de530b36c7
#
_cell.length_a   1.000
_cell.length_b   1.000
_cell.length_c   1.000
_cell.angle_alpha   90.00
_cell.angle_beta   90.00
_cell.angle_gamma   90.00
#
_symmetry.space_group_name_H-M   'P 1'
#
loop_
_entity.id
_entity.type
_entity.pdbx_description
1 polymer ?
#
loop_
_entity_poly.entity_id
_entity_poly.type
_entity_poly.pdbx_seq_one_letter_code
_entity_poly.pdbx_strand_id
1 'polypeptide(L)'
;MKNPVIADTKPVKVELIEGEEYYFCTCGKSKNQPYCDGSHAGTGFKPKSFVAEENGDAYLCRCKYSNNLPFCDGTHKQFTADQVGQEGPDVHIQAATPDLSPAASATKEEPTVEFIHQLARDGLSKVGHHGPMTSMGVPRYLLPHWDDIQVMVAQMATKPLLENVPVGTELIIGPKAKKPLKLNISLFVSDMSFGSLSEEAKVSLATGAELAGTGICSGEGGMLPEEQAANSRYFYELASAQFGYDESKLKNVQAFHFKGGQGAKTGTGGHLPGAKNIGKIAEVRGIEAGTAAISPPTFVDLKTVEDFKKFADRVREVTGGIPIGFKLSANHIEEDIQFALDASADYIILDGRGGGTGAAPEMFRDHISVPTIPALARARAYLDKQGVSDRVTLIITGGLRVPMDFVKALALGADGVAISNSAMQSIGCVAARMCNTNNCPAGIATQKADLRQRLNVEKASNQLKNFFEASTELMQVMARACGHDHLNQFNPHDLATWNREMAELSGVVYSGVSPLNQLK
;
A
#
# COMPACT_ATOMS: atom_id res chain seq x y z
N MET A 1 -41.87 -17.93 -34.38
CA MET A 1 -42.19 -17.10 -33.21
C MET A 1 -41.49 -15.76 -33.41
N LYS A 2 -42.16 -14.66 -33.24
CA LYS A 2 -41.58 -13.34 -33.54
C LYS A 2 -40.86 -12.78 -32.29
N ASN A 3 -41.46 -13.02 -31.12
CA ASN A 3 -40.95 -12.54 -29.84
C ASN A 3 -40.80 -13.70 -28.83
N PRO A 4 -39.93 -13.59 -27.83
CA PRO A 4 -39.83 -14.62 -26.77
C PRO A 4 -41.11 -14.63 -25.93
N VAL A 5 -41.44 -15.81 -25.38
CA VAL A 5 -42.52 -15.96 -24.41
C VAL A 5 -42.03 -15.51 -23.05
N ILE A 6 -42.83 -14.72 -22.35
CA ILE A 6 -42.57 -14.32 -20.97
C ILE A 6 -42.73 -15.58 -20.09
N ALA A 7 -41.62 -16.15 -19.64
CA ALA A 7 -41.68 -17.38 -18.83
C ALA A 7 -42.09 -17.10 -17.38
N ASP A 8 -41.74 -15.94 -16.84
CA ASP A 8 -42.14 -15.48 -15.50
C ASP A 8 -41.91 -13.97 -15.35
N THR A 9 -42.61 -13.34 -14.43
CA THR A 9 -42.42 -11.93 -14.04
C THR A 9 -41.47 -11.73 -12.87
N LYS A 10 -40.70 -12.77 -12.50
CA LYS A 10 -39.67 -12.74 -11.46
C LYS A 10 -38.40 -13.42 -11.96
N PRO A 11 -37.21 -12.92 -11.61
CA PRO A 11 -35.98 -13.66 -11.87
C PRO A 11 -35.91 -14.94 -11.03
N VAL A 12 -35.00 -15.84 -11.38
CA VAL A 12 -34.68 -16.99 -10.58
C VAL A 12 -33.25 -16.86 -10.04
N LYS A 13 -33.09 -17.15 -8.76
CA LYS A 13 -31.79 -17.27 -8.14
C LYS A 13 -31.21 -18.66 -8.47
N VAL A 14 -29.99 -18.70 -8.97
CA VAL A 14 -29.25 -19.92 -9.27
C VAL A 14 -27.86 -19.82 -8.68
N GLU A 15 -27.28 -20.95 -8.32
CA GLU A 15 -25.88 -21.05 -7.95
C GLU A 15 -25.06 -21.39 -9.21
N LEU A 16 -24.04 -20.62 -9.49
CA LEU A 16 -23.15 -20.81 -10.63
C LEU A 16 -21.78 -21.30 -10.12
N ILE A 17 -21.15 -22.17 -10.91
CA ILE A 17 -19.82 -22.74 -10.62
C ILE A 17 -18.83 -22.15 -11.64
N GLU A 18 -17.74 -21.57 -11.14
CA GLU A 18 -16.68 -20.96 -11.95
C GLU A 18 -16.15 -21.95 -13.01
N GLY A 19 -16.09 -21.50 -14.25
CA GLY A 19 -15.60 -22.26 -15.38
C GLY A 19 -16.64 -23.21 -16.01
N GLU A 20 -17.81 -23.42 -15.41
CA GLU A 20 -18.87 -24.21 -16.02
C GLU A 20 -19.63 -23.41 -17.09
N GLU A 21 -19.99 -24.10 -18.17
CA GLU A 21 -20.78 -23.56 -19.28
C GLU A 21 -22.27 -23.85 -19.09
N TYR A 22 -23.09 -22.81 -19.17
CA TYR A 22 -24.55 -22.86 -19.04
C TYR A 22 -25.24 -22.44 -20.32
N TYR A 23 -26.37 -23.04 -20.62
CA TYR A 23 -27.19 -22.76 -21.81
C TYR A 23 -28.50 -22.11 -21.41
N PHE A 24 -28.57 -20.78 -21.46
CA PHE A 24 -29.74 -20.00 -21.08
C PHE A 24 -30.83 -20.07 -22.14
N CYS A 25 -32.11 -20.27 -21.70
CA CYS A 25 -33.27 -20.27 -22.55
C CYS A 25 -33.64 -18.84 -22.99
N THR A 26 -33.55 -18.56 -24.28
CA THR A 26 -33.94 -17.26 -24.86
C THR A 26 -35.35 -17.23 -25.39
N CYS A 27 -35.96 -18.38 -25.76
CA CYS A 27 -37.30 -18.43 -26.35
C CYS A 27 -38.46 -18.36 -25.33
N GLY A 28 -38.14 -18.61 -24.04
CA GLY A 28 -39.14 -18.61 -22.95
C GLY A 28 -39.96 -19.89 -22.82
N LYS A 29 -39.84 -20.88 -23.73
CA LYS A 29 -40.63 -22.11 -23.76
C LYS A 29 -40.05 -23.28 -22.98
N SER A 30 -38.83 -23.20 -22.53
CA SER A 30 -38.19 -24.26 -21.77
C SER A 30 -38.98 -24.59 -20.50
N LYS A 31 -39.16 -25.88 -20.21
CA LYS A 31 -39.74 -26.34 -18.94
C LYS A 31 -38.73 -26.34 -17.81
N ASN A 32 -37.43 -26.25 -18.14
CA ASN A 32 -36.31 -26.22 -17.20
C ASN A 32 -35.75 -24.78 -17.02
N GLN A 33 -36.63 -23.80 -16.84
CA GLN A 33 -36.20 -22.40 -16.66
C GLN A 33 -35.23 -22.23 -15.47
N PRO A 34 -34.15 -21.46 -15.65
CA PRO A 34 -33.84 -20.54 -16.75
C PRO A 34 -33.06 -21.19 -17.90
N TYR A 35 -32.76 -22.47 -17.84
CA TYR A 35 -31.91 -23.18 -18.78
C TYR A 35 -32.68 -23.76 -19.98
N CYS A 36 -31.96 -24.02 -21.07
CA CYS A 36 -32.53 -24.55 -22.29
C CYS A 36 -32.73 -26.08 -22.19
N ASP A 37 -33.92 -26.55 -22.57
CA ASP A 37 -34.27 -27.96 -22.68
C ASP A 37 -34.51 -28.44 -24.12
N GLY A 38 -34.14 -27.63 -25.10
CA GLY A 38 -34.38 -27.90 -26.52
C GLY A 38 -35.70 -27.37 -27.09
N SER A 39 -36.62 -26.85 -26.26
CA SER A 39 -37.93 -26.34 -26.68
C SER A 39 -37.85 -25.11 -27.63
N HIS A 40 -36.65 -24.59 -27.90
CA HIS A 40 -36.42 -23.56 -28.90
C HIS A 40 -36.53 -24.06 -30.35
N ALA A 41 -36.48 -25.38 -30.57
CA ALA A 41 -36.54 -25.96 -31.92
C ALA A 41 -37.78 -25.46 -32.67
N GLY A 42 -37.59 -24.98 -33.90
CA GLY A 42 -38.65 -24.42 -34.73
C GLY A 42 -39.15 -23.03 -34.34
N THR A 43 -38.60 -22.37 -33.31
CA THR A 43 -39.01 -21.03 -32.85
C THR A 43 -38.27 -19.89 -33.51
N GLY A 44 -37.11 -20.16 -34.13
CA GLY A 44 -36.16 -19.15 -34.61
C GLY A 44 -35.17 -18.61 -33.56
N PHE A 45 -35.38 -18.97 -32.30
CA PHE A 45 -34.46 -18.63 -31.20
C PHE A 45 -33.38 -19.69 -31.04
N LYS A 46 -32.22 -19.31 -30.48
CA LYS A 46 -31.15 -20.21 -30.07
C LYS A 46 -30.81 -19.96 -28.61
N PRO A 47 -30.42 -20.99 -27.84
CA PRO A 47 -29.96 -20.77 -26.49
C PRO A 47 -28.73 -19.86 -26.47
N LYS A 48 -28.57 -19.08 -25.40
CA LYS A 48 -27.36 -18.29 -25.18
C LYS A 48 -26.46 -19.06 -24.21
N SER A 49 -25.29 -19.49 -24.71
CA SER A 49 -24.27 -20.04 -23.82
C SER A 49 -23.56 -18.91 -23.06
N PHE A 50 -23.12 -19.22 -21.84
CA PHE A 50 -22.24 -18.37 -21.04
C PHE A 50 -21.46 -19.23 -20.07
N VAL A 51 -20.25 -18.83 -19.76
CA VAL A 51 -19.40 -19.48 -18.75
C VAL A 51 -19.44 -18.63 -17.48
N ALA A 52 -19.59 -19.26 -16.32
CA ALA A 52 -19.55 -18.55 -15.05
C ALA A 52 -18.12 -18.09 -14.75
N GLU A 53 -17.95 -16.80 -14.46
CA GLU A 53 -16.64 -16.17 -14.17
C GLU A 53 -16.21 -16.39 -12.70
N GLU A 54 -17.16 -16.71 -11.81
CA GLU A 54 -16.94 -16.95 -10.39
C GLU A 54 -18.00 -17.88 -9.81
N ASN A 55 -17.69 -18.53 -8.68
CA ASN A 55 -18.68 -19.29 -7.91
C ASN A 55 -19.62 -18.34 -7.18
N GLY A 56 -20.91 -18.60 -7.19
CA GLY A 56 -21.86 -17.85 -6.37
C GLY A 56 -23.27 -17.76 -6.90
N ASP A 57 -24.09 -17.01 -6.18
CA ASP A 57 -25.48 -16.78 -6.48
C ASP A 57 -25.67 -15.76 -7.60
N ALA A 58 -26.46 -16.11 -8.60
CA ALA A 58 -26.83 -15.20 -9.69
C ALA A 58 -28.36 -15.16 -9.89
N TYR A 59 -28.88 -14.01 -10.32
CA TYR A 59 -30.28 -13.86 -10.67
C TYR A 59 -30.45 -13.87 -12.19
N LEU A 60 -30.95 -14.99 -12.75
CA LEU A 60 -31.15 -15.16 -14.17
C LEU A 60 -32.56 -14.72 -14.61
N CYS A 61 -32.63 -14.12 -15.80
CA CYS A 61 -33.85 -13.56 -16.36
C CYS A 61 -34.86 -14.64 -16.75
N ARG A 62 -36.11 -14.53 -16.33
CA ARG A 62 -37.21 -15.38 -16.79
C ARG A 62 -38.25 -14.65 -17.66
N CYS A 63 -38.29 -13.32 -17.65
CA CYS A 63 -39.13 -12.60 -18.60
C CYS A 63 -38.63 -12.64 -20.06
N LYS A 64 -37.33 -12.92 -20.26
CA LYS A 64 -36.61 -12.98 -21.56
C LYS A 64 -36.41 -11.63 -22.25
N TYR A 65 -36.67 -10.53 -21.54
CA TYR A 65 -36.62 -9.14 -22.04
C TYR A 65 -35.54 -8.30 -21.36
N SER A 66 -34.68 -8.91 -20.55
CA SER A 66 -33.51 -8.23 -19.97
C SER A 66 -32.54 -7.77 -21.06
N ASN A 67 -32.05 -6.55 -20.96
CA ASN A 67 -30.97 -6.03 -21.82
C ASN A 67 -29.61 -6.65 -21.47
N ASN A 68 -29.52 -7.37 -20.34
CA ASN A 68 -28.30 -8.02 -19.82
C ASN A 68 -28.44 -9.55 -19.77
N LEU A 69 -29.09 -10.17 -20.75
CA LEU A 69 -29.23 -11.65 -20.75
C LEU A 69 -27.87 -12.35 -20.65
N PRO A 70 -27.72 -13.39 -19.83
CA PRO A 70 -28.76 -14.16 -19.11
C PRO A 70 -29.22 -13.53 -17.79
N PHE A 71 -28.56 -12.50 -17.29
CA PHE A 71 -28.82 -11.89 -15.99
C PHE A 71 -30.04 -10.97 -16.00
N CYS A 72 -30.65 -10.82 -14.83
CA CYS A 72 -31.81 -9.95 -14.65
C CYS A 72 -31.36 -8.49 -14.45
N ASP A 73 -31.96 -7.56 -15.21
CA ASP A 73 -31.73 -6.10 -15.10
C ASP A 73 -32.93 -5.35 -14.51
N GLY A 74 -33.96 -6.08 -14.06
CA GLY A 74 -35.18 -5.49 -13.52
C GLY A 74 -36.28 -5.26 -14.56
N THR A 75 -36.07 -5.50 -15.84
CA THR A 75 -37.07 -5.33 -16.94
C THR A 75 -38.36 -6.15 -16.68
N HIS A 76 -38.27 -7.27 -15.94
CA HIS A 76 -39.42 -8.07 -15.56
C HIS A 76 -40.52 -7.30 -14.82
N LYS A 77 -40.21 -6.15 -14.20
CA LYS A 77 -41.19 -5.28 -13.50
C LYS A 77 -42.19 -4.61 -14.43
N GLN A 78 -41.92 -4.64 -15.74
CA GLN A 78 -42.79 -4.09 -16.78
C GLN A 78 -43.92 -5.06 -17.19
N PHE A 79 -43.85 -6.31 -16.72
CA PHE A 79 -44.79 -7.37 -17.09
C PHE A 79 -45.68 -7.74 -15.91
N THR A 80 -46.92 -8.12 -16.20
CA THR A 80 -47.94 -8.56 -15.25
C THR A 80 -48.13 -10.07 -15.31
N ALA A 81 -48.71 -10.66 -14.26
CA ALA A 81 -48.83 -12.13 -14.15
C ALA A 81 -49.69 -12.75 -15.27
N ASP A 82 -50.66 -12.01 -15.83
CA ASP A 82 -51.50 -12.44 -16.94
C ASP A 82 -50.75 -12.53 -18.27
N GLN A 83 -49.59 -11.93 -18.40
CA GLN A 83 -48.73 -11.99 -19.58
C GLN A 83 -47.80 -13.21 -19.57
N VAL A 84 -47.72 -13.93 -18.48
CA VAL A 84 -46.89 -15.15 -18.39
C VAL A 84 -47.42 -16.24 -19.31
N GLY A 85 -46.55 -16.83 -20.10
CA GLY A 85 -46.92 -17.84 -21.11
C GLY A 85 -47.30 -17.25 -22.47
N GLN A 86 -47.41 -15.92 -22.59
CA GLN A 86 -47.73 -15.23 -23.86
C GLN A 86 -46.43 -14.73 -24.53
N GLU A 87 -46.45 -14.58 -25.87
CA GLU A 87 -45.40 -13.81 -26.55
C GLU A 87 -45.49 -12.36 -26.05
N GLY A 88 -44.34 -11.85 -25.60
CA GLY A 88 -44.30 -10.47 -25.15
C GLY A 88 -44.36 -9.46 -26.30
N PRO A 89 -44.35 -8.15 -25.97
CA PRO A 89 -44.49 -7.08 -26.94
C PRO A 89 -43.33 -7.15 -27.95
N ASP A 90 -43.58 -6.56 -29.14
CA ASP A 90 -42.54 -6.36 -30.14
C ASP A 90 -41.39 -5.57 -29.49
N VAL A 91 -40.37 -6.26 -29.14
CA VAL A 91 -39.09 -5.62 -28.86
C VAL A 91 -38.49 -5.34 -30.22
N HIS A 92 -38.30 -4.08 -30.55
CA HIS A 92 -37.21 -3.73 -31.41
C HIS A 92 -35.94 -4.14 -30.64
N ILE A 93 -35.53 -5.42 -30.76
CA ILE A 93 -34.14 -5.77 -30.58
C ILE A 93 -33.48 -4.98 -31.71
N GLN A 94 -33.07 -3.75 -31.42
CA GLN A 94 -31.96 -3.20 -32.17
C GLN A 94 -30.89 -4.26 -31.98
N ALA A 95 -30.72 -5.12 -33.01
CA ALA A 95 -29.49 -5.86 -33.15
C ALA A 95 -28.44 -4.79 -32.91
N ALA A 96 -27.64 -4.94 -31.85
CA ALA A 96 -26.62 -3.96 -31.54
C ALA A 96 -25.89 -3.75 -32.85
N THR A 97 -26.06 -2.57 -33.43
CA THR A 97 -25.35 -2.22 -34.66
C THR A 97 -23.91 -2.49 -34.32
N PRO A 98 -23.19 -3.34 -35.08
CA PRO A 98 -21.81 -3.62 -34.75
C PRO A 98 -21.14 -2.27 -34.54
N ASP A 99 -20.55 -2.06 -33.38
CA ASP A 99 -19.80 -0.84 -33.14
C ASP A 99 -18.62 -0.85 -34.11
N LEU A 100 -18.78 -0.15 -35.21
CA LEU A 100 -17.78 0.01 -36.25
C LEU A 100 -16.83 1.17 -35.92
N SER A 101 -16.98 1.79 -34.74
CA SER A 101 -16.09 2.84 -34.27
C SER A 101 -14.67 2.29 -34.17
N PRO A 102 -13.66 3.00 -34.67
CA PRO A 102 -12.29 2.58 -34.50
C PRO A 102 -11.93 2.53 -33.01
N ALA A 103 -11.18 1.51 -32.60
CA ALA A 103 -10.65 1.42 -31.25
C ALA A 103 -9.68 2.59 -31.00
N ALA A 104 -9.87 3.28 -29.90
CA ALA A 104 -8.92 4.31 -29.47
C ALA A 104 -7.60 3.64 -29.03
N SER A 105 -6.48 4.26 -29.39
CA SER A 105 -5.16 3.85 -28.91
C SER A 105 -4.43 5.06 -28.35
N ALA A 106 -3.79 4.89 -27.18
CA ALA A 106 -3.02 5.94 -26.55
C ALA A 106 -1.84 6.34 -27.45
N THR A 107 -1.64 7.66 -27.61
CA THR A 107 -0.49 8.25 -28.28
C THR A 107 0.34 9.04 -27.27
N LYS A 108 1.51 9.49 -27.68
CA LYS A 108 2.34 10.36 -26.83
C LYS A 108 1.65 11.70 -26.55
N GLU A 109 0.88 12.21 -27.52
CA GLU A 109 0.13 13.45 -27.47
C GLU A 109 -1.20 13.31 -26.68
N GLU A 110 -1.85 12.13 -26.80
CA GLU A 110 -3.13 11.83 -26.15
C GLU A 110 -3.05 10.50 -25.36
N PRO A 111 -2.27 10.47 -24.28
CA PRO A 111 -2.03 9.23 -23.51
C PRO A 111 -3.26 8.72 -22.76
N THR A 112 -4.29 9.55 -22.59
CA THR A 112 -5.49 9.24 -21.79
C THR A 112 -6.69 8.76 -22.63
N VAL A 113 -6.59 8.74 -23.96
CA VAL A 113 -7.74 8.49 -24.84
C VAL A 113 -8.40 7.13 -24.59
N GLU A 114 -7.63 6.08 -24.37
CA GLU A 114 -8.17 4.74 -24.08
C GLU A 114 -8.97 4.73 -22.78
N PHE A 115 -8.45 5.38 -21.74
CA PHE A 115 -9.11 5.46 -20.43
C PHE A 115 -10.40 6.29 -20.51
N ILE A 116 -10.40 7.41 -21.27
CA ILE A 116 -11.60 8.22 -21.51
C ILE A 116 -12.68 7.38 -22.22
N HIS A 117 -12.31 6.65 -23.27
CA HIS A 117 -13.22 5.77 -23.99
C HIS A 117 -13.75 4.63 -23.11
N GLN A 118 -12.91 4.05 -22.25
CA GLN A 118 -13.33 3.03 -21.29
C GLN A 118 -14.35 3.59 -20.29
N LEU A 119 -14.09 4.75 -19.69
CA LEU A 119 -15.03 5.39 -18.77
C LEU A 119 -16.33 5.78 -19.46
N ALA A 120 -16.27 6.29 -20.69
CA ALA A 120 -17.44 6.67 -21.47
C ALA A 120 -18.32 5.47 -21.83
N ARG A 121 -17.71 4.33 -22.17
CA ARG A 121 -18.43 3.12 -22.56
C ARG A 121 -18.95 2.32 -21.36
N ASP A 122 -18.12 2.11 -20.35
CA ASP A 122 -18.34 1.14 -19.28
C ASP A 122 -18.68 1.80 -17.92
N GLY A 123 -18.49 3.12 -17.80
CA GLY A 123 -18.52 3.81 -16.50
C GLY A 123 -17.48 3.19 -15.57
N LEU A 124 -17.87 2.95 -14.32
CA LEU A 124 -17.00 2.29 -13.33
C LEU A 124 -17.22 0.76 -13.25
N SER A 125 -18.10 0.18 -14.09
CA SER A 125 -18.47 -1.24 -14.00
C SER A 125 -17.30 -2.22 -14.18
N LYS A 126 -16.27 -1.83 -14.94
CA LYS A 126 -15.08 -2.64 -15.20
C LYS A 126 -13.92 -2.41 -14.23
N VAL A 127 -13.85 -1.25 -13.62
CA VAL A 127 -12.72 -0.83 -12.78
C VAL A 127 -13.11 -0.66 -11.30
N GLY A 128 -14.40 -0.71 -10.96
CA GLY A 128 -14.90 -0.53 -9.60
C GLY A 128 -14.94 0.94 -9.15
N HIS A 129 -15.52 1.19 -7.97
CA HIS A 129 -15.77 2.54 -7.44
C HIS A 129 -14.51 3.39 -7.20
N HIS A 130 -13.35 2.77 -7.09
CA HIS A 130 -12.07 3.47 -6.87
C HIS A 130 -11.22 3.60 -8.14
N GLY A 131 -11.75 3.16 -9.30
CA GLY A 131 -11.00 3.13 -10.57
C GLY A 131 -9.99 1.98 -10.63
N PRO A 132 -9.06 2.01 -11.59
CA PRO A 132 -8.05 0.97 -11.75
C PRO A 132 -7.20 0.79 -10.50
N MET A 133 -6.91 -0.47 -10.16
CA MET A 133 -6.06 -0.83 -9.02
C MET A 133 -4.63 -1.12 -9.48
N THR A 134 -3.68 -0.61 -8.74
CA THR A 134 -2.24 -0.78 -9.02
C THR A 134 -1.47 -1.15 -7.76
N SER A 135 -0.19 -1.47 -7.92
CA SER A 135 0.70 -1.81 -6.82
C SER A 135 2.04 -1.10 -6.94
N MET A 136 2.84 -1.15 -5.87
CA MET A 136 4.10 -0.44 -5.71
C MET A 136 3.88 1.08 -5.60
N GLY A 137 4.94 1.86 -5.64
CA GLY A 137 4.90 3.32 -5.60
C GLY A 137 4.98 3.95 -7.00
N VAL A 138 4.92 5.27 -7.04
CA VAL A 138 5.17 6.06 -8.24
C VAL A 138 6.54 5.68 -8.82
N PRO A 139 6.69 5.54 -10.15
CA PRO A 139 7.99 5.32 -10.77
C PRO A 139 9.00 6.40 -10.36
N ARG A 140 10.21 5.98 -9.97
CA ARG A 140 11.22 6.89 -9.40
C ARG A 140 11.58 8.05 -10.33
N TYR A 141 11.60 7.82 -11.64
CA TYR A 141 11.95 8.85 -12.63
C TYR A 141 10.92 9.99 -12.74
N LEU A 142 9.73 9.84 -12.12
CA LEU A 142 8.70 10.88 -12.04
C LEU A 142 8.80 11.73 -10.75
N LEU A 143 9.78 11.48 -9.91
CA LEU A 143 9.94 12.12 -8.61
C LEU A 143 11.28 12.86 -8.55
N PRO A 144 11.43 13.88 -7.69
CA PRO A 144 12.72 14.44 -7.35
C PRO A 144 13.71 13.35 -6.92
N HIS A 145 14.92 13.37 -7.43
CA HIS A 145 15.92 12.31 -7.25
C HIS A 145 16.94 12.65 -6.17
N TRP A 146 17.26 11.67 -5.33
CA TRP A 146 18.38 11.77 -4.41
C TRP A 146 19.73 11.98 -5.13
N ASP A 147 19.86 11.56 -6.38
CA ASP A 147 21.07 11.76 -7.19
C ASP A 147 21.33 13.23 -7.56
N ASP A 148 20.30 14.09 -7.49
CA ASP A 148 20.43 15.54 -7.68
C ASP A 148 21.06 16.26 -6.48
N ILE A 149 21.27 15.56 -5.37
CA ILE A 149 21.91 16.07 -4.16
C ILE A 149 23.28 15.40 -4.01
N GLN A 150 24.33 16.20 -3.79
CA GLN A 150 25.69 15.74 -3.57
C GLN A 150 26.05 15.82 -2.09
N VAL A 151 26.90 14.88 -1.63
CA VAL A 151 27.50 14.95 -0.30
C VAL A 151 28.78 15.76 -0.37
N MET A 152 28.89 16.72 0.52
CA MET A 152 30.05 17.63 0.66
C MET A 152 31.00 17.07 1.70
N VAL A 153 32.00 16.33 1.23
CA VAL A 153 32.97 15.68 2.13
C VAL A 153 34.06 16.65 2.63
N ALA A 154 34.60 16.33 3.78
CA ALA A 154 35.70 17.07 4.41
C ALA A 154 37.02 16.91 3.61
N GLN A 155 37.92 17.91 3.71
CA GLN A 155 39.19 17.89 3.02
C GLN A 155 40.32 18.56 3.85
N MET A 156 40.27 19.86 4.02
CA MET A 156 41.34 20.63 4.69
C MET A 156 40.83 21.45 5.90
N ALA A 157 39.78 22.23 5.72
CA ALA A 157 39.19 23.05 6.80
C ALA A 157 38.52 22.17 7.85
N THR A 158 37.67 21.27 7.41
CA THR A 158 37.24 20.10 8.15
C THR A 158 38.03 18.90 7.62
N LYS A 159 38.50 18.03 8.49
CA LYS A 159 39.30 16.87 8.08
C LYS A 159 38.46 15.62 8.11
N PRO A 160 38.57 14.73 7.11
CA PRO A 160 37.99 13.42 7.18
C PRO A 160 38.64 12.61 8.32
N LEU A 161 37.87 11.67 8.85
CA LEU A 161 38.41 10.70 9.82
C LEU A 161 39.20 9.61 9.10
N LEU A 162 40.18 9.03 9.80
CA LEU A 162 40.93 7.90 9.28
C LEU A 162 40.04 6.65 9.18
N GLU A 163 40.40 5.73 8.30
CA GLU A 163 39.62 4.54 7.97
C GLU A 163 39.35 3.63 9.18
N ASN A 164 40.28 3.58 10.14
CA ASN A 164 40.19 2.78 11.36
C ASN A 164 39.40 3.45 12.50
N VAL A 165 38.93 4.68 12.34
CA VAL A 165 38.10 5.33 13.36
C VAL A 165 36.71 4.68 13.38
N PRO A 166 36.24 4.19 14.54
CA PRO A 166 34.89 3.63 14.67
C PRO A 166 33.84 4.73 14.47
N VAL A 167 32.75 4.37 13.83
CA VAL A 167 31.59 5.27 13.63
C VAL A 167 30.36 4.64 14.26
N GLY A 168 29.70 5.36 15.15
CA GLY A 168 28.45 4.96 15.78
C GLY A 168 27.30 4.91 14.77
N THR A 169 26.41 3.94 14.91
CA THR A 169 25.34 3.67 13.94
C THR A 169 23.96 3.57 14.58
N GLU A 170 23.89 3.56 15.91
CA GLU A 170 22.68 3.32 16.65
C GLU A 170 21.63 4.42 16.45
N LEU A 171 20.37 4.01 16.52
CA LEU A 171 19.20 4.88 16.53
C LEU A 171 18.38 4.65 17.80
N ILE A 172 18.04 5.72 18.48
CA ILE A 172 17.14 5.69 19.64
C ILE A 172 15.75 6.21 19.26
N ILE A 173 14.77 5.35 19.29
CA ILE A 173 13.37 5.71 19.06
C ILE A 173 12.75 6.20 20.38
N GLY A 174 12.22 7.41 20.36
CA GLY A 174 11.63 8.04 21.54
C GLY A 174 12.63 8.20 22.69
N PRO A 175 13.68 9.03 22.53
CA PRO A 175 14.79 9.13 23.51
C PRO A 175 14.33 9.61 24.91
N LYS A 176 13.15 10.24 25.01
CA LYS A 176 12.57 10.67 26.29
C LYS A 176 11.46 9.74 26.80
N ALA A 177 11.10 8.69 26.08
CA ALA A 177 10.18 7.67 26.55
C ALA A 177 10.77 6.94 27.77
N LYS A 178 9.92 6.41 28.65
CA LYS A 178 10.40 5.68 29.84
C LYS A 178 11.20 4.41 29.49
N LYS A 179 10.86 3.78 28.34
CA LYS A 179 11.57 2.63 27.78
C LYS A 179 11.90 2.93 26.31
N PRO A 180 12.92 3.75 26.01
CA PRO A 180 13.31 4.02 24.63
C PRO A 180 13.67 2.72 23.88
N LEU A 181 13.34 2.65 22.61
CA LEU A 181 13.75 1.52 21.78
C LEU A 181 15.10 1.82 21.11
N LYS A 182 16.11 1.00 21.39
CA LYS A 182 17.41 1.10 20.74
C LYS A 182 17.51 0.13 19.56
N LEU A 183 17.85 0.65 18.38
CA LEU A 183 18.27 -0.09 17.20
C LEU A 183 19.77 0.06 17.03
N ASN A 184 20.48 -1.00 16.63
CA ASN A 184 21.93 -0.95 16.44
C ASN A 184 22.34 -0.19 15.17
N ILE A 185 21.39 -0.01 14.24
CA ILE A 185 21.59 0.73 12.98
C ILE A 185 20.42 1.67 12.74
N SER A 186 20.65 2.72 11.98
CA SER A 186 19.62 3.74 11.66
C SER A 186 18.62 3.33 10.58
N LEU A 187 18.63 2.06 10.16
CA LEU A 187 17.74 1.47 9.17
C LEU A 187 16.89 0.37 9.80
N PHE A 188 15.60 0.26 9.43
CA PHE A 188 14.74 -0.84 9.86
C PHE A 188 13.64 -1.15 8.82
N VAL A 189 12.94 -2.29 8.98
CA VAL A 189 11.88 -2.72 8.05
C VAL A 189 10.58 -1.98 8.36
N SER A 190 10.07 -1.24 7.38
CA SER A 190 8.82 -0.49 7.45
C SER A 190 7.58 -1.39 7.44
N ASP A 191 6.42 -0.77 7.65
CA ASP A 191 5.12 -1.42 7.74
C ASP A 191 4.71 -2.12 6.44
N MET A 192 4.51 -3.42 6.53
CA MET A 192 4.01 -4.26 5.45
C MET A 192 3.12 -5.36 6.05
N SER A 193 1.82 -5.30 5.79
CA SER A 193 0.83 -6.15 6.46
C SER A 193 0.94 -7.63 6.09
N PHE A 194 0.65 -8.51 7.06
CA PHE A 194 0.40 -9.91 6.80
C PHE A 194 -0.88 -10.07 5.97
N GLY A 195 -0.80 -10.83 4.89
CA GLY A 195 -1.84 -10.94 3.85
C GLY A 195 -1.51 -10.13 2.60
N SER A 196 -0.91 -8.94 2.70
CA SER A 196 -0.23 -8.31 1.56
C SER A 196 1.03 -9.07 1.21
N LEU A 197 1.81 -9.45 2.23
CA LEU A 197 2.95 -10.35 2.13
C LEU A 197 2.59 -11.75 2.61
N SER A 198 3.31 -12.75 2.12
CA SER A 198 3.25 -14.13 2.61
C SER A 198 3.87 -14.24 4.01
N GLU A 199 3.55 -15.32 4.72
CA GLU A 199 4.14 -15.63 6.02
C GLU A 199 5.66 -15.79 5.93
N GLU A 200 6.14 -16.50 4.90
CA GLU A 200 7.57 -16.69 4.66
C GLU A 200 8.30 -15.35 4.46
N ALA A 201 7.68 -14.40 3.75
CA ALA A 201 8.26 -13.07 3.57
C ALA A 201 8.31 -12.28 4.88
N LYS A 202 7.23 -12.32 5.68
CA LYS A 202 7.17 -11.65 6.99
C LYS A 202 8.22 -12.19 7.94
N VAL A 203 8.33 -13.52 8.06
CA VAL A 203 9.34 -14.17 8.92
C VAL A 203 10.75 -13.91 8.43
N SER A 204 11.00 -13.94 7.11
CA SER A 204 12.31 -13.63 6.54
C SER A 204 12.75 -12.20 6.86
N LEU A 205 11.84 -11.23 6.74
CA LEU A 205 12.11 -9.84 7.04
C LEU A 205 12.38 -9.62 8.54
N ALA A 206 11.58 -10.24 9.42
CA ALA A 206 11.75 -10.13 10.86
C ALA A 206 13.08 -10.75 11.32
N THR A 207 13.39 -11.97 10.87
CA THR A 207 14.63 -12.67 11.21
C THR A 207 15.86 -11.93 10.66
N GLY A 208 15.81 -11.45 9.42
CA GLY A 208 16.90 -10.70 8.82
C GLY A 208 17.18 -9.37 9.52
N ALA A 209 16.12 -8.66 9.95
CA ALA A 209 16.24 -7.45 10.77
C ALA A 209 16.84 -7.75 12.15
N GLU A 210 16.40 -8.82 12.82
CA GLU A 210 16.96 -9.24 14.11
C GLU A 210 18.46 -9.56 14.00
N LEU A 211 18.85 -10.32 12.98
CA LEU A 211 20.26 -10.66 12.72
C LEU A 211 21.14 -9.42 12.50
N ALA A 212 20.57 -8.35 11.91
CA ALA A 212 21.25 -7.06 11.74
C ALA A 212 21.14 -6.13 12.97
N GLY A 213 20.49 -6.57 14.03
CA GLY A 213 20.29 -5.80 15.26
C GLY A 213 19.32 -4.64 15.11
N THR A 214 18.34 -4.75 14.21
CA THR A 214 17.34 -3.72 13.97
C THR A 214 15.91 -4.26 14.02
N GLY A 215 14.93 -3.37 13.80
CA GLY A 215 13.52 -3.65 14.01
C GLY A 215 12.70 -3.89 12.74
N ILE A 216 11.45 -4.29 12.95
CA ILE A 216 10.43 -4.47 11.94
C ILE A 216 9.07 -3.98 12.45
N CYS A 217 8.26 -3.43 11.54
CA CYS A 217 6.88 -3.03 11.84
C CYS A 217 5.88 -4.10 11.40
N SER A 218 4.81 -4.29 12.19
CA SER A 218 3.75 -5.27 11.91
C SER A 218 2.98 -4.98 10.61
N GLY A 219 2.69 -3.72 10.36
CA GLY A 219 1.71 -3.29 9.35
C GLY A 219 0.26 -3.47 9.83
N GLU A 220 -0.70 -2.97 9.05
CA GLU A 220 -2.13 -2.85 9.42
C GLU A 220 -2.90 -4.17 9.57
N GLY A 221 -2.30 -5.30 9.26
CA GLY A 221 -2.96 -6.62 9.25
C GLY A 221 -2.98 -7.36 10.57
N GLY A 222 -2.65 -6.69 11.67
CA GLY A 222 -2.44 -7.33 12.97
C GLY A 222 -1.03 -7.90 13.12
N MET A 223 -0.74 -8.48 14.28
CA MET A 223 0.56 -9.04 14.63
C MET A 223 0.61 -10.52 14.31
N LEU A 224 1.41 -10.90 13.32
CA LEU A 224 1.72 -12.32 13.04
C LEU A 224 2.63 -12.86 14.15
N PRO A 225 2.22 -13.90 14.88
CA PRO A 225 3.00 -14.39 16.03
C PRO A 225 4.44 -14.81 15.69
N GLU A 226 4.64 -15.47 14.55
CA GLU A 226 5.96 -15.95 14.11
C GLU A 226 6.89 -14.79 13.71
N GLU A 227 6.34 -13.74 13.13
CA GLU A 227 7.09 -12.51 12.83
C GLU A 227 7.52 -11.82 14.11
N GLN A 228 6.59 -11.64 15.06
CA GLN A 228 6.89 -11.01 16.34
C GLN A 228 7.93 -11.81 17.14
N ALA A 229 7.79 -13.15 17.19
CA ALA A 229 8.75 -14.01 17.88
C ALA A 229 10.14 -13.99 17.26
N ALA A 230 10.26 -13.66 15.97
CA ALA A 230 11.52 -13.59 15.24
C ALA A 230 12.27 -12.26 15.39
N ASN A 231 11.69 -11.25 16.07
CA ASN A 231 12.32 -9.94 16.23
C ASN A 231 12.07 -9.34 17.61
N SER A 232 13.17 -9.00 18.31
CA SER A 232 13.15 -8.42 19.66
C SER A 232 13.00 -6.89 19.71
N ARG A 233 12.88 -6.23 18.54
CA ARG A 233 12.75 -4.78 18.36
C ARG A 233 11.52 -4.47 17.50
N TYR A 234 10.37 -4.97 17.96
CA TYR A 234 9.13 -5.02 17.18
C TYR A 234 8.27 -3.77 17.37
N PHE A 235 7.87 -3.16 16.25
CA PHE A 235 6.93 -2.03 16.21
C PHE A 235 5.53 -2.54 15.87
N TYR A 236 4.55 -2.19 16.69
CA TYR A 236 3.16 -2.56 16.43
C TYR A 236 2.38 -1.38 15.83
N GLU A 237 1.84 -1.56 14.62
CA GLU A 237 1.01 -0.58 13.93
C GLU A 237 -0.47 -0.81 14.27
N LEU A 238 -1.17 0.22 14.75
CA LEU A 238 -2.62 0.25 14.86
C LEU A 238 -3.18 1.14 13.74
N ALA A 239 -3.86 0.53 12.77
CA ALA A 239 -4.57 1.23 11.70
C ALA A 239 -6.07 1.38 12.02
N SER A 240 -6.79 2.15 11.20
CA SER A 240 -8.19 2.53 11.42
C SER A 240 -9.18 1.37 11.56
N ALA A 241 -8.90 0.21 10.93
CA ALA A 241 -9.72 -0.99 11.08
C ALA A 241 -9.43 -1.80 12.34
N GLN A 242 -8.33 -1.53 13.04
CA GLN A 242 -7.89 -2.22 14.26
C GLN A 242 -7.85 -3.76 14.13
N PHE A 243 -7.54 -4.28 12.94
CA PHE A 243 -7.50 -5.71 12.66
C PHE A 243 -6.62 -6.49 13.65
N GLY A 244 -7.21 -7.46 14.32
CA GLY A 244 -6.52 -8.34 15.25
C GLY A 244 -5.90 -7.63 16.46
N TYR A 245 -6.31 -6.39 16.76
CA TYR A 245 -5.84 -5.69 17.95
C TYR A 245 -6.32 -6.42 19.22
N ASP A 246 -5.39 -6.63 20.12
CA ASP A 246 -5.64 -7.19 21.44
C ASP A 246 -4.59 -6.59 22.39
N GLU A 247 -5.05 -5.93 23.44
CA GLU A 247 -4.19 -5.29 24.44
C GLU A 247 -3.18 -6.25 25.07
N SER A 248 -3.54 -7.54 25.21
CA SER A 248 -2.64 -8.56 25.75
C SER A 248 -1.35 -8.75 24.94
N LYS A 249 -1.39 -8.42 23.64
CA LYS A 249 -0.23 -8.50 22.72
C LYS A 249 0.78 -7.39 22.97
N LEU A 250 0.38 -6.26 23.58
CA LEU A 250 1.24 -5.09 23.80
C LEU A 250 2.46 -5.41 24.66
N LYS A 251 2.38 -6.42 25.53
CA LYS A 251 3.53 -6.86 26.35
C LYS A 251 4.72 -7.38 25.54
N ASN A 252 4.50 -7.75 24.28
CA ASN A 252 5.50 -8.34 23.39
C ASN A 252 6.09 -7.32 22.39
N VAL A 253 5.71 -6.05 22.45
CA VAL A 253 6.15 -5.02 21.50
C VAL A 253 7.05 -3.97 22.19
N GLN A 254 7.94 -3.36 21.41
CA GLN A 254 8.93 -2.42 21.91
C GLN A 254 8.68 -0.98 21.46
N ALA A 255 7.83 -0.79 20.45
CA ALA A 255 7.28 0.50 20.05
C ALA A 255 5.86 0.30 19.50
N PHE A 256 5.05 1.34 19.57
CA PHE A 256 3.67 1.32 19.06
C PHE A 256 3.40 2.60 18.27
N HIS A 257 2.67 2.51 17.16
CA HIS A 257 2.25 3.70 16.45
C HIS A 257 0.85 3.58 15.83
N PHE A 258 0.18 4.71 15.77
CA PHE A 258 -1.05 4.89 15.03
C PHE A 258 -0.74 5.17 13.57
N LYS A 259 -1.46 4.53 12.66
CA LYS A 259 -1.36 4.83 11.23
C LYS A 259 -2.47 5.77 10.79
N GLY A 260 -2.13 7.04 10.59
CA GLY A 260 -2.99 8.03 9.96
C GLY A 260 -3.03 7.89 8.43
N GLY A 261 -1.92 7.48 7.81
CA GLY A 261 -1.84 7.32 6.37
C GLY A 261 -0.57 6.66 5.86
N GLN A 262 -0.46 6.54 4.54
CA GLN A 262 0.74 6.12 3.82
C GLN A 262 0.76 6.77 2.43
N GLY A 263 1.94 6.99 1.84
CA GLY A 263 2.16 7.82 0.66
C GLY A 263 1.31 7.50 -0.58
N ALA A 264 0.86 6.26 -0.73
CA ALA A 264 0.18 5.79 -1.95
C ALA A 264 -1.35 5.69 -1.84
N LYS A 265 -1.97 5.83 -0.66
CA LYS A 265 -3.42 5.60 -0.50
C LYS A 265 -4.08 6.26 0.71
N THR A 266 -3.53 7.35 1.21
CA THR A 266 -4.18 8.14 2.27
C THR A 266 -5.53 8.66 1.81
N GLY A 267 -6.54 8.59 2.68
CA GLY A 267 -7.91 9.04 2.39
C GLY A 267 -8.83 7.96 1.78
N THR A 268 -8.32 6.76 1.47
CA THR A 268 -9.15 5.67 0.93
C THR A 268 -9.17 4.39 1.78
N GLY A 269 -8.30 4.28 2.77
CA GLY A 269 -8.17 3.07 3.59
C GLY A 269 -7.47 1.88 2.89
N GLY A 270 -7.29 0.80 3.63
CA GLY A 270 -6.66 -0.43 3.15
C GLY A 270 -7.65 -1.37 2.49
N HIS A 271 -7.19 -2.10 1.46
CA HIS A 271 -8.00 -3.13 0.79
C HIS A 271 -7.18 -4.41 0.64
N LEU A 272 -7.67 -5.50 1.24
CA LEU A 272 -7.19 -6.84 0.96
C LEU A 272 -8.37 -7.65 0.41
N PRO A 273 -8.29 -8.18 -0.83
CA PRO A 273 -9.35 -8.99 -1.40
C PRO A 273 -9.69 -10.22 -0.53
N GLY A 274 -10.96 -10.62 -0.49
CA GLY A 274 -11.42 -11.78 0.26
C GLY A 274 -10.67 -13.07 -0.10
N ALA A 275 -10.34 -13.26 -1.37
CA ALA A 275 -9.54 -14.38 -1.84
C ALA A 275 -8.13 -14.48 -1.21
N LYS A 276 -7.61 -13.38 -0.65
CA LYS A 276 -6.35 -13.37 0.13
C LYS A 276 -6.57 -13.48 1.63
N ASN A 277 -7.79 -13.19 2.12
CA ASN A 277 -8.13 -13.23 3.53
C ASN A 277 -8.63 -14.63 3.93
N ILE A 278 -7.75 -15.61 3.95
CA ILE A 278 -8.05 -17.01 4.22
C ILE A 278 -7.12 -17.60 5.29
N GLY A 279 -7.55 -18.66 5.96
CA GLY A 279 -6.77 -19.39 6.95
C GLY A 279 -6.17 -18.45 8.01
N LYS A 280 -4.89 -18.58 8.27
CA LYS A 280 -4.15 -17.83 9.29
C LYS A 280 -4.25 -16.28 9.14
N ILE A 281 -4.42 -15.77 7.91
CA ILE A 281 -4.59 -14.33 7.69
C ILE A 281 -5.89 -13.84 8.31
N ALA A 282 -6.99 -14.59 8.09
CA ALA A 282 -8.28 -14.28 8.68
C ALA A 282 -8.24 -14.35 10.22
N GLU A 283 -7.56 -15.36 10.77
CA GLU A 283 -7.35 -15.52 12.22
C GLU A 283 -6.58 -14.35 12.82
N VAL A 284 -5.44 -13.98 12.23
CA VAL A 284 -4.58 -12.87 12.71
C VAL A 284 -5.31 -11.53 12.63
N ARG A 285 -6.12 -11.33 11.60
CA ARG A 285 -6.94 -10.12 11.43
C ARG A 285 -8.20 -10.10 12.29
N GLY A 286 -8.65 -11.25 12.80
CA GLY A 286 -9.88 -11.38 13.57
C GLY A 286 -11.15 -11.14 12.75
N ILE A 287 -11.15 -11.50 11.46
CA ILE A 287 -12.30 -11.36 10.55
C ILE A 287 -12.59 -12.68 9.84
N GLU A 288 -13.84 -12.87 9.40
CA GLU A 288 -14.29 -14.09 8.72
C GLU A 288 -13.48 -14.34 7.44
N ALA A 289 -13.09 -15.62 7.25
CA ALA A 289 -12.36 -16.03 6.05
C ALA A 289 -13.21 -15.85 4.78
N GLY A 290 -12.55 -15.40 3.69
CA GLY A 290 -13.23 -15.08 2.44
C GLY A 290 -13.83 -13.66 2.38
N THR A 291 -13.97 -12.98 3.53
CA THR A 291 -14.42 -11.59 3.57
C THR A 291 -13.28 -10.64 3.20
N ALA A 292 -13.55 -9.64 2.36
CA ALA A 292 -12.56 -8.61 2.06
C ALA A 292 -12.23 -7.79 3.31
N ALA A 293 -10.94 -7.62 3.59
CA ALA A 293 -10.49 -6.78 4.70
C ALA A 293 -10.34 -5.32 4.23
N ILE A 294 -11.35 -4.52 4.53
CA ILE A 294 -11.42 -3.11 4.15
C ILE A 294 -11.26 -2.25 5.40
N SER A 295 -10.24 -1.39 5.41
CA SER A 295 -10.05 -0.41 6.47
C SER A 295 -10.84 0.87 6.15
N PRO A 296 -11.55 1.48 7.11
CA PRO A 296 -12.12 2.80 6.90
C PRO A 296 -11.01 3.83 6.66
N PRO A 297 -11.29 4.95 5.96
CA PRO A 297 -10.28 5.96 5.64
C PRO A 297 -9.76 6.72 6.87
N THR A 298 -10.44 6.62 7.99
CA THR A 298 -10.08 7.24 9.28
C THR A 298 -10.48 6.34 10.45
N PHE A 299 -9.93 6.59 11.63
CA PHE A 299 -10.37 5.91 12.86
C PHE A 299 -11.82 6.26 13.17
N VAL A 300 -12.65 5.26 13.43
CA VAL A 300 -14.07 5.46 13.77
C VAL A 300 -14.22 5.90 15.22
N ASP A 301 -13.42 5.32 16.10
CA ASP A 301 -13.52 5.46 17.57
C ASP A 301 -12.58 6.52 18.14
N LEU A 302 -11.50 6.86 17.42
CA LEU A 302 -10.52 7.88 17.80
C LEU A 302 -10.70 9.09 16.89
N LYS A 303 -11.31 10.16 17.39
CA LYS A 303 -11.69 11.33 16.58
C LYS A 303 -10.93 12.60 16.94
N THR A 304 -10.48 12.71 18.17
CA THR A 304 -9.84 13.90 18.71
C THR A 304 -8.42 13.60 19.19
N VAL A 305 -7.58 14.62 19.30
CA VAL A 305 -6.25 14.52 19.91
C VAL A 305 -6.32 13.82 21.27
N GLU A 306 -7.33 14.16 22.08
CA GLU A 306 -7.51 13.59 23.41
C GLU A 306 -7.84 12.08 23.38
N ASP A 307 -8.58 11.60 22.37
CA ASP A 307 -8.86 10.17 22.22
C ASP A 307 -7.56 9.40 21.95
N PHE A 308 -6.74 9.90 21.01
CA PHE A 308 -5.42 9.30 20.71
C PHE A 308 -4.48 9.35 21.90
N LYS A 309 -4.47 10.47 22.63
CA LYS A 309 -3.64 10.63 23.84
C LYS A 309 -4.03 9.63 24.92
N LYS A 310 -5.32 9.48 25.22
CA LYS A 310 -5.83 8.48 26.19
C LYS A 310 -5.44 7.06 25.78
N PHE A 311 -5.55 6.73 24.49
CA PHE A 311 -5.14 5.42 24.00
C PHE A 311 -3.62 5.24 24.15
N ALA A 312 -2.82 6.24 23.76
CA ALA A 312 -1.37 6.23 23.93
C ALA A 312 -0.95 6.05 25.39
N ASP A 313 -1.61 6.76 26.32
CA ASP A 313 -1.34 6.64 27.74
C ASP A 313 -1.69 5.25 28.27
N ARG A 314 -2.77 4.64 27.78
CA ARG A 314 -3.11 3.24 28.11
C ARG A 314 -2.06 2.27 27.60
N VAL A 315 -1.56 2.44 26.37
CA VAL A 315 -0.46 1.62 25.85
C VAL A 315 0.80 1.78 26.73
N ARG A 316 1.16 3.00 27.11
CA ARG A 316 2.30 3.25 28.01
C ARG A 316 2.11 2.58 29.38
N GLU A 317 0.91 2.63 29.94
CA GLU A 317 0.58 1.97 31.21
C GLU A 317 0.83 0.46 31.13
N VAL A 318 0.22 -0.21 30.12
CA VAL A 318 0.29 -1.67 29.94
C VAL A 318 1.72 -2.15 29.67
N THR A 319 2.49 -1.39 28.89
CA THR A 319 3.84 -1.76 28.47
C THR A 319 4.93 -1.30 29.44
N GLY A 320 4.59 -0.39 30.34
CA GLY A 320 5.54 0.27 31.24
C GLY A 320 6.32 1.41 30.59
N GLY A 321 5.82 1.95 29.46
CA GLY A 321 6.27 3.20 28.84
C GLY A 321 7.14 3.05 27.60
N ILE A 322 6.75 2.20 26.66
CA ILE A 322 7.38 2.15 25.31
C ILE A 322 7.09 3.42 24.52
N PRO A 323 7.89 3.74 23.47
CA PRO A 323 7.62 4.88 22.60
C PRO A 323 6.31 4.74 21.83
N ILE A 324 5.57 5.85 21.73
CA ILE A 324 4.35 5.97 20.94
C ILE A 324 4.62 6.86 19.74
N GLY A 325 4.25 6.41 18.55
CA GLY A 325 4.46 7.13 17.30
C GLY A 325 3.19 7.35 16.50
N PHE A 326 3.37 8.09 15.43
CA PHE A 326 2.38 8.26 14.37
C PHE A 326 3.04 8.02 13.01
N LYS A 327 2.43 7.16 12.20
CA LYS A 327 2.77 7.02 10.79
C LYS A 327 1.85 7.90 9.98
N LEU A 328 2.44 8.88 9.32
CA LEU A 328 1.76 9.92 8.57
C LEU A 328 2.16 9.87 7.10
N SER A 329 1.23 10.18 6.23
CA SER A 329 1.51 10.45 4.82
C SER A 329 1.86 11.92 4.63
N ALA A 330 2.77 12.23 3.73
CA ALA A 330 3.22 13.59 3.48
C ALA A 330 2.18 14.40 2.69
N ASN A 331 1.08 14.78 3.33
CA ASN A 331 0.04 15.65 2.76
C ASN A 331 0.03 17.02 3.48
N HIS A 332 -0.71 17.18 4.54
CA HIS A 332 -0.70 18.38 5.39
C HIS A 332 0.34 18.20 6.51
N ILE A 333 1.61 18.22 6.13
CA ILE A 333 2.73 17.72 6.93
C ILE A 333 2.79 18.39 8.31
N GLU A 334 2.76 19.72 8.33
CA GLU A 334 2.92 20.51 9.55
C GLU A 334 1.75 20.33 10.50
N GLU A 335 0.52 20.33 9.98
CA GLU A 335 -0.71 20.14 10.75
C GLU A 335 -0.82 18.73 11.32
N ASP A 336 -0.50 17.71 10.50
CA ASP A 336 -0.54 16.31 10.95
C ASP A 336 0.57 16.01 11.97
N ILE A 337 1.76 16.61 11.82
CA ILE A 337 2.83 16.54 12.83
C ILE A 337 2.38 17.22 14.12
N GLN A 338 1.76 18.42 14.04
CA GLN A 338 1.25 19.09 15.24
C GLN A 338 0.22 18.25 15.97
N PHE A 339 -0.71 17.63 15.24
CA PHE A 339 -1.68 16.69 15.81
C PHE A 339 -0.97 15.55 16.57
N ALA A 340 0.06 14.96 15.98
CA ALA A 340 0.82 13.89 16.62
C ALA A 340 1.56 14.37 17.88
N LEU A 341 2.13 15.57 17.86
CA LEU A 341 2.78 16.19 19.02
C LEU A 341 1.80 16.43 20.15
N ASP A 342 0.62 16.97 19.85
CA ASP A 342 -0.45 17.22 20.82
C ASP A 342 -1.00 15.92 21.43
N ALA A 343 -1.01 14.83 20.62
CA ALA A 343 -1.33 13.49 21.07
C ALA A 343 -0.15 12.78 21.77
N SER A 344 0.90 13.50 22.13
CA SER A 344 2.09 13.02 22.87
C SER A 344 2.98 12.01 22.14
N ALA A 345 3.20 12.20 20.85
CA ALA A 345 4.10 11.36 20.06
C ALA A 345 5.56 11.44 20.56
N ASP A 346 6.21 10.28 20.64
CA ASP A 346 7.64 10.12 20.90
C ASP A 346 8.43 9.96 19.57
N TYR A 347 7.75 9.56 18.48
CA TYR A 347 8.35 9.46 17.15
C TYR A 347 7.30 9.62 16.03
N ILE A 348 7.78 9.96 14.85
CA ILE A 348 6.97 10.09 13.65
C ILE A 348 7.62 9.29 12.53
N ILE A 349 6.82 8.49 11.82
CA ILE A 349 7.19 7.85 10.56
C ILE A 349 6.48 8.63 9.44
N LEU A 350 7.23 9.43 8.68
CA LEU A 350 6.68 10.20 7.56
C LEU A 350 6.88 9.44 6.25
N ASP A 351 5.78 9.17 5.54
CA ASP A 351 5.77 8.44 4.27
C ASP A 351 5.50 9.40 3.10
N GLY A 352 6.54 9.68 2.32
CA GLY A 352 6.45 10.56 1.14
C GLY A 352 5.90 9.83 -0.11
N ARG A 353 5.62 10.60 -1.16
CA ARG A 353 5.13 10.10 -2.48
C ARG A 353 6.11 9.17 -3.20
N GLY A 354 7.09 8.65 -2.65
CA GLY A 354 7.89 7.52 -3.15
C GLY A 354 7.44 6.21 -2.53
N GLY A 355 6.57 6.28 -1.51
CA GLY A 355 6.04 5.14 -0.80
C GLY A 355 5.18 4.22 -1.67
N GLY A 356 5.30 2.93 -1.41
CA GLY A 356 4.57 1.90 -2.15
C GLY A 356 3.45 1.27 -1.34
N THR A 357 2.67 0.43 -2.02
CA THR A 357 1.62 -0.37 -1.42
C THR A 357 1.44 -1.69 -2.15
N GLY A 358 0.85 -2.68 -1.50
CA GLY A 358 0.45 -3.93 -2.16
C GLY A 358 -0.69 -3.74 -3.15
N ALA A 359 -1.63 -2.83 -2.84
CA ALA A 359 -2.74 -2.45 -3.72
C ALA A 359 -3.22 -1.04 -3.36
N ALA A 360 -3.41 -0.19 -4.35
CA ALA A 360 -4.04 1.12 -4.22
C ALA A 360 -4.79 1.49 -5.51
N PRO A 361 -5.83 2.34 -5.42
CA PRO A 361 -6.36 3.00 -6.61
C PRO A 361 -5.25 3.80 -7.29
N GLU A 362 -5.14 3.68 -8.61
CA GLU A 362 -4.07 4.33 -9.38
C GLU A 362 -4.09 5.85 -9.21
N MET A 363 -5.27 6.45 -9.20
CA MET A 363 -5.46 7.88 -8.98
C MET A 363 -4.89 8.37 -7.63
N PHE A 364 -4.91 7.54 -6.58
CA PHE A 364 -4.28 7.88 -5.30
C PHE A 364 -2.78 7.71 -5.36
N ARG A 365 -2.28 6.55 -5.85
CA ARG A 365 -0.85 6.31 -5.98
C ARG A 365 -0.13 7.43 -6.74
N ASP A 366 -0.75 7.92 -7.83
CA ASP A 366 -0.07 8.82 -8.77
C ASP A 366 -0.31 10.31 -8.52
N HIS A 367 -1.30 10.69 -7.69
CA HIS A 367 -1.71 12.10 -7.59
C HIS A 367 -1.76 12.67 -6.18
N ILE A 368 -1.43 11.89 -5.14
CA ILE A 368 -1.40 12.39 -3.76
C ILE A 368 0.01 12.42 -3.18
N SER A 369 0.16 13.07 -2.06
CA SER A 369 1.36 13.16 -1.23
C SER A 369 2.51 13.98 -1.84
N VAL A 370 3.21 14.69 -1.00
CA VAL A 370 4.43 15.43 -1.31
C VAL A 370 5.58 14.43 -1.51
N PRO A 371 6.46 14.61 -2.51
CA PRO A 371 7.64 13.80 -2.68
C PRO A 371 8.52 13.74 -1.43
N THR A 372 9.18 12.61 -1.21
CA THR A 372 9.90 12.29 0.04
C THR A 372 10.97 13.32 0.42
N ILE A 373 11.71 13.86 -0.56
CA ILE A 373 12.77 14.85 -0.29
C ILE A 373 12.19 16.14 0.31
N PRO A 374 11.28 16.89 -0.35
CA PRO A 374 10.70 18.09 0.25
C PRO A 374 9.85 17.79 1.50
N ALA A 375 9.23 16.62 1.57
CA ALA A 375 8.47 16.21 2.76
C ALA A 375 9.37 16.12 4.01
N LEU A 376 10.54 15.49 3.87
CA LEU A 376 11.51 15.37 4.95
C LEU A 376 12.03 16.74 5.39
N ALA A 377 12.43 17.58 4.44
CA ALA A 377 12.94 18.92 4.74
C ALA A 377 11.92 19.77 5.52
N ARG A 378 10.64 19.75 5.08
CA ARG A 378 9.54 20.45 5.76
C ARG A 378 9.29 19.90 7.16
N ALA A 379 9.23 18.57 7.30
CA ALA A 379 8.98 17.94 8.59
C ALA A 379 10.08 18.28 9.61
N ARG A 380 11.36 18.20 9.23
CA ARG A 380 12.48 18.56 10.10
C ARG A 380 12.42 20.04 10.48
N ALA A 381 12.25 20.93 9.51
CA ALA A 381 12.13 22.36 9.78
C ALA A 381 10.98 22.69 10.74
N TYR A 382 9.85 21.95 10.63
CA TYR A 382 8.74 22.11 11.55
C TYR A 382 9.07 21.64 12.97
N LEU A 383 9.67 20.47 13.14
CA LEU A 383 10.08 19.95 14.45
C LEU A 383 11.12 20.86 15.13
N ASP A 384 12.08 21.38 14.36
CA ASP A 384 13.07 22.34 14.84
C ASP A 384 12.40 23.64 15.32
N LYS A 385 11.45 24.16 14.53
CA LYS A 385 10.66 25.34 14.89
C LYS A 385 9.86 25.13 16.17
N GLN A 386 9.34 23.91 16.40
CA GLN A 386 8.62 23.55 17.63
C GLN A 386 9.57 23.31 18.82
N GLY A 387 10.88 23.25 18.61
CA GLY A 387 11.88 22.97 19.63
C GLY A 387 11.78 21.58 20.22
N VAL A 388 11.42 20.61 19.41
CA VAL A 388 11.17 19.22 19.87
C VAL A 388 12.06 18.17 19.21
N SER A 389 13.01 18.58 18.38
CA SER A 389 13.89 17.67 17.61
C SER A 389 14.81 16.81 18.49
N ASP A 390 15.02 17.17 19.75
CA ASP A 390 15.80 16.40 20.73
C ASP A 390 14.97 15.31 21.45
N ARG A 391 13.66 15.30 21.30
CA ARG A 391 12.74 14.39 22.00
C ARG A 391 11.84 13.57 21.08
N VAL A 392 11.59 14.02 19.85
CA VAL A 392 10.74 13.33 18.88
C VAL A 392 11.61 12.81 17.75
N THR A 393 11.67 11.49 17.60
CA THR A 393 12.44 10.84 16.54
C THR A 393 11.71 10.95 15.21
N LEU A 394 12.34 11.54 14.17
CA LEU A 394 11.81 11.63 12.82
C LEU A 394 12.35 10.51 11.94
N ILE A 395 11.47 9.61 11.55
CA ILE A 395 11.75 8.52 10.62
C ILE A 395 11.20 8.88 9.25
N ILE A 396 11.99 8.72 8.20
CA ILE A 396 11.53 8.90 6.83
C ILE A 396 11.35 7.55 6.13
N THR A 397 10.32 7.44 5.32
CA THR A 397 10.09 6.33 4.39
C THR A 397 9.54 6.86 3.07
N GLY A 398 9.48 6.02 2.04
CA GLY A 398 8.93 6.41 0.74
C GLY A 398 9.99 6.55 -0.35
N GLY A 399 10.37 5.44 -0.97
CA GLY A 399 11.17 5.45 -2.19
C GLY A 399 12.69 5.33 -2.03
N LEU A 400 13.23 5.31 -0.83
CA LEU A 400 14.66 5.11 -0.59
C LEU A 400 15.08 3.66 -0.93
N ARG A 401 16.27 3.50 -1.55
CA ARG A 401 16.69 2.19 -2.10
C ARG A 401 18.11 1.78 -1.75
N VAL A 402 19.06 2.69 -1.79
CA VAL A 402 20.49 2.42 -1.74
C VAL A 402 21.18 3.23 -0.64
N PRO A 403 22.39 2.85 -0.19
CA PRO A 403 23.09 3.51 0.91
C PRO A 403 23.19 5.03 0.78
N MET A 404 23.39 5.55 -0.42
CA MET A 404 23.49 7.00 -0.64
C MET A 404 22.14 7.72 -0.49
N ASP A 405 21.01 7.06 -0.77
CA ASP A 405 19.69 7.62 -0.42
C ASP A 405 19.57 7.77 1.11
N PHE A 406 20.06 6.79 1.87
CA PHE A 406 19.98 6.78 3.34
C PHE A 406 20.87 7.86 3.96
N VAL A 407 22.13 7.98 3.50
CA VAL A 407 23.05 9.06 3.93
C VAL A 407 22.44 10.43 3.71
N LYS A 408 21.92 10.69 2.50
CA LYS A 408 21.34 11.99 2.15
C LYS A 408 20.05 12.26 2.94
N ALA A 409 19.27 11.23 3.25
CA ALA A 409 18.10 11.37 4.11
C ALA A 409 18.47 11.72 5.56
N LEU A 410 19.50 11.08 6.13
CA LEU A 410 20.01 11.45 7.45
C LEU A 410 20.54 12.89 7.44
N ALA A 411 21.33 13.26 6.43
CA ALA A 411 21.87 14.60 6.31
C ALA A 411 20.78 15.67 6.07
N LEU A 412 19.67 15.32 5.43
CA LEU A 412 18.52 16.22 5.24
C LEU A 412 17.64 16.35 6.50
N GLY A 413 17.94 15.57 7.55
CA GLY A 413 17.34 15.71 8.87
C GLY A 413 16.48 14.55 9.35
N ALA A 414 16.53 13.38 8.72
CA ALA A 414 15.95 12.16 9.31
C ALA A 414 16.86 11.65 10.44
N ASP A 415 16.28 11.15 11.53
CA ASP A 415 17.01 10.43 12.56
C ASP A 415 17.22 8.96 12.15
N GLY A 416 16.29 8.40 11.37
CA GLY A 416 16.35 7.05 10.84
C GLY A 416 15.53 6.86 9.57
N VAL A 417 15.71 5.71 8.93
CA VAL A 417 15.04 5.37 7.67
C VAL A 417 14.32 4.03 7.79
N ALA A 418 13.02 4.02 7.51
CA ALA A 418 12.24 2.80 7.39
C ALA A 418 12.14 2.37 5.92
N ILE A 419 12.49 1.11 5.61
CA ILE A 419 12.55 0.61 4.24
C ILE A 419 11.55 -0.54 4.00
N SER A 420 10.85 -0.49 2.87
CA SER A 420 9.94 -1.56 2.41
C SER A 420 10.48 -2.24 1.15
N ASN A 421 10.49 -1.51 0.04
CA ASN A 421 10.84 -2.08 -1.27
C ASN A 421 12.27 -2.59 -1.34
N SER A 422 13.24 -1.89 -0.77
CA SER A 422 14.63 -2.36 -0.72
C SER A 422 14.78 -3.59 0.17
N ALA A 423 14.07 -3.65 1.29
CA ALA A 423 14.03 -4.86 2.12
C ALA A 423 13.37 -6.04 1.38
N MET A 424 12.26 -5.82 0.65
CA MET A 424 11.67 -6.86 -0.19
C MET A 424 12.59 -7.30 -1.32
N GLN A 425 13.29 -6.37 -1.96
CA GLN A 425 14.24 -6.69 -3.04
C GLN A 425 15.42 -7.50 -2.51
N SER A 426 15.92 -7.19 -1.32
CA SER A 426 17.01 -7.96 -0.71
C SER A 426 16.63 -9.42 -0.42
N ILE A 427 15.35 -9.70 -0.11
CA ILE A 427 14.85 -11.07 0.09
C ILE A 427 14.39 -11.77 -1.19
N GLY A 428 14.55 -11.14 -2.38
CA GLY A 428 14.30 -11.75 -3.68
C GLY A 428 13.15 -11.16 -4.49
N CYS A 429 12.58 -10.00 -4.13
CA CYS A 429 11.57 -9.34 -4.95
C CYS A 429 12.17 -8.87 -6.29
N VAL A 430 11.60 -9.32 -7.39
CA VAL A 430 12.02 -8.99 -8.76
C VAL A 430 11.36 -7.74 -9.34
N ALA A 431 10.68 -6.96 -8.51
CA ALA A 431 9.98 -5.71 -8.88
C ALA A 431 8.97 -5.86 -10.05
N ALA A 432 8.31 -7.01 -10.16
CA ALA A 432 7.33 -7.30 -11.21
C ALA A 432 6.07 -6.40 -11.17
N ARG A 433 5.87 -5.61 -10.08
CA ARG A 433 4.78 -4.64 -9.90
C ARG A 433 3.36 -5.24 -10.05
N MET A 434 3.19 -6.48 -9.62
CA MET A 434 1.94 -7.23 -9.66
C MET A 434 1.47 -7.74 -8.28
N CYS A 435 1.82 -7.02 -7.21
CA CYS A 435 1.52 -7.43 -5.83
C CYS A 435 0.01 -7.52 -5.55
N ASN A 436 -0.82 -6.74 -6.26
CA ASN A 436 -2.28 -6.75 -6.15
C ASN A 436 -2.93 -8.00 -6.77
N THR A 437 -2.24 -8.74 -7.63
CA THR A 437 -2.83 -9.84 -8.42
C THR A 437 -2.79 -11.22 -7.74
N ASN A 438 -2.15 -11.34 -6.57
CA ASN A 438 -1.86 -12.62 -5.91
C ASN A 438 -0.96 -13.60 -6.72
N ASN A 439 -0.28 -13.11 -7.77
CA ASN A 439 0.57 -13.93 -8.67
C ASN A 439 2.05 -13.54 -8.58
N CYS A 440 2.51 -13.07 -7.41
CA CYS A 440 3.91 -12.68 -7.23
C CYS A 440 4.86 -13.86 -7.52
N PRO A 441 5.74 -13.75 -8.54
CA PRO A 441 6.59 -14.88 -8.95
C PRO A 441 7.66 -15.22 -7.92
N ALA A 442 8.00 -14.29 -7.02
CA ALA A 442 9.01 -14.47 -5.97
C ALA A 442 8.44 -15.07 -4.67
N GLY A 443 7.14 -15.39 -4.59
CA GLY A 443 6.53 -15.91 -3.37
C GLY A 443 6.29 -14.90 -2.25
N ILE A 444 6.60 -13.61 -2.49
CA ILE A 444 6.57 -12.56 -1.45
C ILE A 444 5.17 -11.98 -1.25
N ALA A 445 4.51 -11.53 -2.32
CA ALA A 445 3.20 -10.85 -2.24
C ALA A 445 2.07 -11.74 -2.80
N THR A 446 2.02 -12.99 -2.38
CA THR A 446 1.05 -13.99 -2.81
C THR A 446 0.64 -14.88 -1.65
N GLN A 447 -0.56 -15.48 -1.74
CA GLN A 447 -1.03 -16.50 -0.80
C GLN A 447 -1.12 -17.89 -1.45
N LYS A 448 -0.77 -18.01 -2.74
CA LYS A 448 -0.74 -19.30 -3.44
C LYS A 448 0.43 -20.15 -2.94
N ALA A 449 0.13 -21.38 -2.49
CA ALA A 449 1.12 -22.28 -1.86
C ALA A 449 2.29 -22.63 -2.81
N ASP A 450 2.00 -22.85 -4.10
CA ASP A 450 2.99 -23.16 -5.13
C ASP A 450 3.98 -22.00 -5.40
N LEU A 451 3.53 -20.76 -5.18
CA LEU A 451 4.39 -19.59 -5.30
C LEU A 451 5.13 -19.30 -4.00
N ARG A 452 4.47 -19.42 -2.82
CA ARG A 452 5.07 -19.15 -1.51
C ARG A 452 6.31 -20.02 -1.25
N GLN A 453 6.28 -21.31 -1.61
CA GLN A 453 7.41 -22.24 -1.44
C GLN A 453 8.68 -21.85 -2.20
N ARG A 454 8.63 -20.86 -3.11
CA ARG A 454 9.81 -20.34 -3.82
C ARG A 454 10.70 -19.48 -2.93
N LEU A 455 10.17 -18.95 -1.84
CA LEU A 455 10.92 -18.12 -0.91
C LEU A 455 11.50 -18.99 0.21
N ASN A 456 12.82 -19.17 0.18
CA ASN A 456 13.54 -19.85 1.26
C ASN A 456 13.82 -18.86 2.39
N VAL A 457 13.20 -19.06 3.54
CA VAL A 457 13.23 -18.13 4.69
C VAL A 457 14.66 -17.91 5.20
N GLU A 458 15.44 -18.96 5.40
CA GLU A 458 16.81 -18.85 5.93
C GLU A 458 17.71 -18.05 4.99
N LYS A 459 17.70 -18.39 3.70
CA LYS A 459 18.45 -17.66 2.67
C LYS A 459 18.05 -16.19 2.61
N ALA A 460 16.74 -15.91 2.56
CA ALA A 460 16.18 -14.57 2.46
C ALA A 460 16.54 -13.73 3.70
N SER A 461 16.46 -14.30 4.91
CA SER A 461 16.88 -13.63 6.14
C SER A 461 18.34 -13.21 6.12
N ASN A 462 19.23 -14.10 5.69
CA ASN A 462 20.66 -13.80 5.58
C ASN A 462 20.94 -12.74 4.49
N GLN A 463 20.18 -12.74 3.40
CA GLN A 463 20.30 -11.71 2.36
C GLN A 463 19.92 -10.32 2.89
N LEU A 464 18.82 -10.21 3.65
CA LEU A 464 18.44 -8.94 4.28
C LEU A 464 19.47 -8.48 5.31
N LYS A 465 19.96 -9.38 6.16
CA LYS A 465 21.05 -9.08 7.08
C LYS A 465 22.25 -8.49 6.34
N ASN A 466 22.74 -9.17 5.31
CA ASN A 466 23.89 -8.72 4.52
C ASN A 466 23.62 -7.34 3.87
N PHE A 467 22.40 -7.10 3.38
CA PHE A 467 22.03 -5.79 2.83
C PHE A 467 22.10 -4.68 3.87
N PHE A 468 21.61 -4.91 5.08
CA PHE A 468 21.68 -3.93 6.17
C PHE A 468 23.13 -3.68 6.64
N GLU A 469 23.92 -4.74 6.85
CA GLU A 469 25.31 -4.64 7.29
C GLU A 469 26.16 -3.88 6.25
N ALA A 470 26.10 -4.30 4.98
CA ALA A 470 26.83 -3.64 3.90
C ALA A 470 26.39 -2.18 3.68
N SER A 471 25.09 -1.91 3.77
CA SER A 471 24.57 -0.54 3.67
C SER A 471 25.10 0.33 4.80
N THR A 472 25.09 -0.17 6.03
CA THR A 472 25.60 0.55 7.20
C THR A 472 27.11 0.81 7.10
N GLU A 473 27.89 -0.17 6.66
CA GLU A 473 29.33 0.00 6.45
C GLU A 473 29.63 1.10 5.41
N LEU A 474 28.89 1.13 4.29
CA LEU A 474 29.03 2.19 3.28
C LEU A 474 28.61 3.57 3.82
N MET A 475 27.59 3.63 4.69
CA MET A 475 27.22 4.86 5.38
C MET A 475 28.31 5.34 6.34
N GLN A 476 28.98 4.42 7.07
CA GLN A 476 30.11 4.74 7.94
C GLN A 476 31.32 5.27 7.14
N VAL A 477 31.60 4.72 5.95
CA VAL A 477 32.63 5.25 5.05
C VAL A 477 32.33 6.69 4.70
N MET A 478 31.07 7.01 4.35
CA MET A 478 30.69 8.38 4.02
C MET A 478 30.73 9.31 5.24
N ALA A 479 30.37 8.84 6.43
CA ALA A 479 30.46 9.60 7.67
C ALA A 479 31.92 9.98 7.96
N ARG A 480 32.86 9.04 7.88
CA ARG A 480 34.30 9.36 8.01
C ARG A 480 34.77 10.38 6.99
N ALA A 481 34.32 10.25 5.73
CA ALA A 481 34.65 11.22 4.68
C ALA A 481 34.15 12.63 5.00
N CYS A 482 33.01 12.76 5.70
CA CYS A 482 32.49 14.04 6.20
C CYS A 482 33.13 14.52 7.52
N GLY A 483 33.95 13.68 8.17
CA GLY A 483 34.56 13.99 9.46
C GLY A 483 33.69 13.62 10.67
N HIS A 484 32.71 12.75 10.49
CA HIS A 484 31.75 12.33 11.52
C HIS A 484 32.10 10.95 12.10
N ASP A 485 32.04 10.82 13.42
CA ASP A 485 32.22 9.57 14.15
C ASP A 485 30.90 8.91 14.60
N HIS A 486 29.77 9.47 14.15
CA HIS A 486 28.45 8.88 14.33
C HIS A 486 27.52 9.27 13.17
N LEU A 487 26.63 8.36 12.74
CA LEU A 487 25.69 8.64 11.63
C LEU A 487 24.69 9.77 11.94
N ASN A 488 24.38 10.01 13.21
CA ASN A 488 23.48 11.11 13.61
C ASN A 488 24.12 12.52 13.51
N GLN A 489 25.39 12.60 13.16
CA GLN A 489 26.09 13.88 12.94
C GLN A 489 25.92 14.39 11.52
N PHE A 490 25.44 13.56 10.59
CA PHE A 490 25.04 14.05 9.27
C PHE A 490 24.04 15.20 9.40
N ASN A 491 24.25 16.26 8.63
CA ASN A 491 23.45 17.47 8.72
C ASN A 491 23.38 18.19 7.35
N PRO A 492 22.52 19.20 7.17
CA PRO A 492 22.36 19.89 5.88
C PRO A 492 23.63 20.56 5.32
N HIS A 493 24.64 20.83 6.16
CA HIS A 493 25.95 21.35 5.67
C HIS A 493 26.76 20.30 4.92
N ASP A 494 26.45 19.03 5.09
CA ASP A 494 27.03 17.93 4.32
C ASP A 494 26.39 17.77 2.94
N LEU A 495 25.43 18.63 2.55
CA LEU A 495 24.69 18.54 1.30
C LEU A 495 24.82 19.79 0.46
N ALA A 496 24.87 19.58 -0.87
CA ALA A 496 24.72 20.65 -1.86
C ALA A 496 24.02 20.09 -3.11
N THR A 497 23.52 20.99 -3.96
CA THR A 497 22.94 20.60 -5.26
C THR A 497 23.23 21.66 -6.32
N TRP A 498 23.53 21.23 -7.56
CA TRP A 498 23.59 22.14 -8.71
C TRP A 498 22.23 22.36 -9.39
N ASN A 499 21.18 21.61 -8.96
CA ASN A 499 19.82 21.75 -9.47
C ASN A 499 19.08 22.81 -8.64
N ARG A 500 18.68 23.92 -9.26
CA ARG A 500 17.98 25.03 -8.56
C ARG A 500 16.64 24.58 -7.99
N GLU A 501 15.87 23.82 -8.77
CA GLU A 501 14.57 23.31 -8.32
C GLU A 501 14.76 22.41 -7.10
N MET A 502 15.78 21.55 -7.10
CA MET A 502 16.10 20.71 -5.94
C MET A 502 16.51 21.55 -4.72
N ALA A 503 17.27 22.62 -4.91
CA ALA A 503 17.62 23.52 -3.81
C ALA A 503 16.37 24.18 -3.17
N GLU A 504 15.42 24.60 -4.00
CA GLU A 504 14.15 25.18 -3.54
C GLU A 504 13.25 24.13 -2.85
N LEU A 505 13.19 22.91 -3.40
CA LEU A 505 12.39 21.81 -2.84
C LEU A 505 12.92 21.29 -1.50
N SER A 506 14.24 21.28 -1.31
CA SER A 506 14.89 20.64 -0.17
C SER A 506 15.49 21.61 0.85
N GLY A 507 15.68 22.88 0.48
CA GLY A 507 16.45 23.84 1.28
C GLY A 507 17.95 23.58 1.29
N VAL A 508 18.44 22.61 0.52
CA VAL A 508 19.87 22.29 0.38
C VAL A 508 20.58 23.40 -0.40
N VAL A 509 21.81 23.71 0.00
CA VAL A 509 22.58 24.81 -0.60
C VAL A 509 22.78 24.60 -2.11
N TYR A 510 22.48 25.65 -2.89
CA TYR A 510 22.77 25.67 -4.31
C TYR A 510 24.27 25.85 -4.55
N SER A 511 24.92 24.93 -5.25
CA SER A 511 26.36 24.89 -5.51
C SER A 511 26.81 25.90 -6.57
N GLY A 512 25.89 26.46 -7.36
CA GLY A 512 26.21 27.42 -8.41
C GLY A 512 26.41 28.84 -7.88
N VAL A 513 26.96 29.74 -8.72
CA VAL A 513 27.09 31.15 -8.40
C VAL A 513 25.71 31.82 -8.51
N SER A 514 25.20 32.31 -7.38
CA SER A 514 23.99 33.14 -7.34
C SER A 514 24.37 34.62 -7.36
N PRO A 515 23.68 35.47 -8.13
CA PRO A 515 23.88 36.91 -8.05
C PRO A 515 23.73 37.49 -6.63
N LEU A 516 22.91 36.86 -5.79
CA LEU A 516 22.72 37.24 -4.38
C LEU A 516 23.92 36.90 -3.49
N ASN A 517 24.77 35.93 -3.89
CA ASN A 517 25.99 35.57 -3.14
C ASN A 517 27.18 36.47 -3.48
N GLN A 518 27.06 37.37 -4.47
CA GLN A 518 28.07 38.34 -4.81
C GLN A 518 27.96 39.64 -4.00
N LEU A 519 26.92 39.79 -3.17
CA LEU A 519 26.63 40.99 -2.37
C LEU A 519 26.93 40.80 -0.86
N LYS A 520 27.69 39.78 -0.49
CA LYS A 520 28.16 39.56 0.89
C LYS A 520 29.66 39.67 0.99
#